data_815fa2453b679149df97bd8f9dcfe6f4
#
_entry.id   815fa2453b679149df97bd8f9dcfe6f4
#
_cell.length_a   1.000
_cell.length_b   1.000
_cell.length_c   1.000
_cell.angle_alpha   90.00
_cell.angle_beta   90.00
_cell.angle_gamma   90.00
#
_symmetry.space_group_name_H-M   'P 1'
#
loop_
_entity.id
_entity.type
_entity.pdbx_description
1 polymer ?
#
loop_
_entity_poly.entity_id
_entity_poly.type
_entity_poly.pdbx_seq_one_letter_code
_entity_poly.pdbx_strand_id
1 'polypeptide(L)'
;GSTRKNTRKEKAAVACDAGTLAEVKEKYRQERLERVQKLSPKNEHQSETIEAFKDKQLIIQSGSAGVGKTELACWWASKLWLEGKIDTIVITRPHKHLGDDYGAVKGSDAEKLLPFCMSILMKLRKHLGVGTLRNNFKMDRLDDLFGDAKGIVIVPIEKIQGLSYDSRTIIIGDEIQSASVSQVKALATRMEEGCQLLLCGDKLQSAISGINGLEYLEQVLVKHPH
;
A
#
# COMPACT_ATOMS: atom_id res chain seq x y z
N GLY A 1 15.20 46.66 26.04
CA GLY A 1 16.01 46.38 24.84
C GLY A 1 16.55 44.93 24.74
N SER A 2 16.46 44.17 25.85
CA SER A 2 17.05 42.80 25.94
C SER A 2 16.13 41.69 25.41
N THR A 3 14.84 41.80 25.55
CA THR A 3 13.86 40.74 25.23
C THR A 3 13.67 40.52 23.70
N ARG A 4 13.86 41.55 22.87
CA ARG A 4 13.72 41.44 21.41
C ARG A 4 14.93 40.80 20.74
N LYS A 5 16.12 40.80 21.34
CA LYS A 5 17.33 40.17 20.80
C LYS A 5 17.34 38.67 21.06
N ASN A 6 16.77 38.19 22.17
CA ASN A 6 16.71 36.74 22.46
C ASN A 6 15.72 36.00 21.53
N THR A 7 14.54 36.55 21.27
CA THR A 7 13.57 35.94 20.36
C THR A 7 14.05 35.85 18.92
N ARG A 8 14.94 36.74 18.47
CA ARG A 8 15.50 36.70 17.11
C ARG A 8 16.61 35.65 16.99
N LYS A 9 17.41 35.43 18.04
CA LYS A 9 18.41 34.35 18.10
C LYS A 9 17.78 32.98 18.22
N GLU A 10 16.73 32.82 19.03
CA GLU A 10 15.97 31.57 19.13
C GLU A 10 15.25 31.22 17.83
N LYS A 11 14.64 32.19 17.14
CA LYS A 11 14.03 31.97 15.83
C LYS A 11 15.08 31.64 14.76
N ALA A 12 16.27 32.20 14.80
CA ALA A 12 17.36 31.87 13.88
C ALA A 12 17.97 30.50 14.17
N ALA A 13 18.09 30.09 15.43
CA ALA A 13 18.54 28.75 15.82
C ALA A 13 17.54 27.69 15.42
N VAL A 14 16.23 27.91 15.63
CA VAL A 14 15.16 27.01 15.19
C VAL A 14 15.09 26.91 13.66
N ALA A 15 15.35 28.01 12.93
CA ALA A 15 15.38 27.98 11.46
C ALA A 15 16.63 27.26 10.94
N CYS A 16 17.78 27.35 11.64
CA CYS A 16 19.00 26.62 11.28
C CYS A 16 18.83 25.11 11.53
N ASP A 17 18.22 24.72 12.66
CA ASP A 17 17.89 23.31 12.94
C ASP A 17 16.83 22.74 11.98
N ALA A 18 15.88 23.52 11.54
CA ALA A 18 14.88 23.09 10.58
C ALA A 18 15.48 22.87 9.17
N GLY A 19 16.44 23.69 8.75
CA GLY A 19 17.18 23.52 7.49
C GLY A 19 18.03 22.25 7.51
N THR A 20 18.82 22.03 8.53
CA THR A 20 19.64 20.81 8.70
C THR A 20 18.77 19.54 8.79
N LEU A 21 17.63 19.61 9.45
CA LEU A 21 16.71 18.48 9.55
C LEU A 21 16.08 18.13 8.20
N ALA A 22 15.73 19.13 7.38
CA ALA A 22 15.19 18.93 6.05
C ALA A 22 16.23 18.32 5.10
N GLU A 23 17.47 18.81 5.14
CA GLU A 23 18.60 18.26 4.36
C GLU A 23 18.91 16.81 4.74
N VAL A 24 18.91 16.47 6.03
CA VAL A 24 19.10 15.10 6.51
C VAL A 24 17.96 14.19 6.04
N LYS A 25 16.72 14.65 6.10
CA LYS A 25 15.58 13.88 5.60
C LYS A 25 15.66 13.63 4.09
N GLU A 26 16.04 14.66 3.32
CA GLU A 26 16.16 14.53 1.88
C GLU A 26 17.32 13.60 1.49
N LYS A 27 18.49 13.72 2.12
CA LYS A 27 19.60 12.78 1.93
C LYS A 27 19.19 11.34 2.22
N TYR A 28 18.49 11.10 3.33
CA TYR A 28 17.99 9.78 3.70
C TYR A 28 16.98 9.24 2.67
N ARG A 29 16.10 10.11 2.14
CA ARG A 29 15.16 9.77 1.07
C ARG A 29 15.89 9.36 -0.21
N GLN A 30 16.92 10.11 -0.63
CA GLN A 30 17.72 9.82 -1.82
C GLN A 30 18.49 8.49 -1.69
N GLU A 31 19.13 8.23 -0.56
CA GLU A 31 19.80 6.95 -0.29
C GLU A 31 18.83 5.76 -0.38
N ARG A 32 17.58 5.94 0.08
CA ARG A 32 16.54 4.92 -0.03
C ARG A 32 16.06 4.73 -1.47
N LEU A 33 15.89 5.81 -2.21
CA LEU A 33 15.49 5.76 -3.61
C LEU A 33 16.54 5.04 -4.46
N GLU A 34 17.82 5.35 -4.29
CA GLU A 34 18.90 4.63 -4.97
C GLU A 34 18.90 3.12 -4.67
N ARG A 35 18.66 2.75 -3.42
CA ARG A 35 18.55 1.32 -3.04
C ARG A 35 17.36 0.64 -3.71
N VAL A 36 16.21 1.32 -3.76
CA VAL A 36 15.00 0.79 -4.38
C VAL A 36 15.15 0.68 -5.90
N GLN A 37 15.84 1.63 -6.54
CA GLN A 37 16.13 1.59 -7.98
C GLN A 37 17.07 0.45 -8.39
N LYS A 38 17.93 -0.02 -7.49
CA LYS A 38 18.85 -1.14 -7.73
C LYS A 38 18.21 -2.53 -7.68
N LEU A 39 16.91 -2.63 -7.39
CA LEU A 39 16.24 -3.92 -7.40
C LEU A 39 16.17 -4.45 -8.83
N SER A 40 16.71 -5.65 -9.03
CA SER A 40 16.62 -6.36 -10.30
C SER A 40 15.70 -7.57 -10.17
N PRO A 41 14.93 -7.88 -11.24
CA PRO A 41 14.09 -9.07 -11.28
C PRO A 41 14.96 -10.33 -11.21
N LYS A 42 14.44 -11.36 -10.57
CA LYS A 42 15.13 -12.66 -10.40
C LYS A 42 14.75 -13.67 -11.49
N ASN A 43 13.70 -13.40 -12.24
CA ASN A 43 13.20 -14.24 -13.32
C ASN A 43 12.35 -13.41 -14.30
N GLU A 44 11.98 -14.02 -15.42
CA GLU A 44 11.22 -13.39 -16.49
C GLU A 44 9.86 -12.87 -16.03
N HIS A 45 9.09 -13.65 -15.26
CA HIS A 45 7.79 -13.21 -14.72
C HIS A 45 7.88 -11.96 -13.84
N GLN A 46 8.96 -11.84 -13.06
CA GLN A 46 9.17 -10.61 -12.28
C GLN A 46 9.51 -9.42 -13.18
N SER A 47 10.24 -9.65 -14.28
CA SER A 47 10.53 -8.61 -15.28
C SER A 47 9.24 -8.13 -15.96
N GLU A 48 8.39 -9.04 -16.42
CA GLU A 48 7.09 -8.74 -17.01
C GLU A 48 6.18 -7.97 -16.04
N THR A 49 6.15 -8.38 -14.76
CA THR A 49 5.39 -7.68 -13.70
C THR A 49 5.90 -6.25 -13.51
N ILE A 50 7.22 -6.03 -13.49
CA ILE A 50 7.81 -4.70 -13.35
C ILE A 50 7.50 -3.81 -14.55
N GLU A 51 7.48 -4.35 -15.75
CA GLU A 51 7.05 -3.59 -16.94
C GLU A 51 5.57 -3.24 -16.87
N ALA A 52 4.70 -4.19 -16.48
CA ALA A 52 3.28 -3.93 -16.31
C ALA A 52 2.98 -2.84 -15.28
N PHE A 53 3.79 -2.74 -14.21
CA PHE A 53 3.64 -1.67 -13.20
C PHE A 53 3.81 -0.26 -13.79
N LYS A 54 4.52 -0.10 -14.89
CA LYS A 54 4.77 1.22 -15.50
C LYS A 54 3.54 1.77 -16.24
N ASP A 55 2.74 0.88 -16.84
CA ASP A 55 1.73 1.27 -17.82
C ASP A 55 0.30 0.85 -17.44
N LYS A 56 0.14 -0.11 -16.52
CA LYS A 56 -1.17 -0.66 -16.20
C LYS A 56 -1.69 -0.16 -14.85
N GLN A 57 -2.98 0.12 -14.81
CA GLN A 57 -3.67 0.50 -13.56
C GLN A 57 -4.05 -0.71 -12.70
N LEU A 58 -4.45 -1.82 -13.32
CA LEU A 58 -4.79 -3.07 -12.65
C LEU A 58 -3.76 -4.13 -12.97
N ILE A 59 -3.08 -4.64 -11.96
CA ILE A 59 -2.10 -5.72 -12.07
C ILE A 59 -2.49 -6.86 -11.13
N ILE A 60 -2.63 -8.05 -11.69
CA ILE A 60 -2.92 -9.27 -10.95
C ILE A 60 -1.66 -10.15 -10.94
N GLN A 61 -1.14 -10.40 -9.75
CA GLN A 61 -0.03 -11.29 -9.52
C GLN A 61 -0.54 -12.60 -8.93
N SER A 62 -0.76 -13.58 -9.78
CA SER A 62 -1.20 -14.93 -9.41
C SER A 62 -0.03 -15.90 -9.41
N GLY A 63 0.02 -16.80 -8.44
CA GLY A 63 1.06 -17.85 -8.35
C GLY A 63 1.24 -18.35 -6.92
N SER A 64 2.06 -19.39 -6.75
CA SER A 64 2.32 -20.04 -5.47
C SER A 64 2.94 -19.08 -4.42
N ALA A 65 2.85 -19.48 -3.17
CA ALA A 65 3.49 -18.73 -2.07
C ALA A 65 5.02 -18.65 -2.27
N GLY A 66 5.62 -17.55 -1.85
CA GLY A 66 7.08 -17.37 -1.87
C GLY A 66 7.68 -16.88 -3.19
N VAL A 67 6.93 -16.76 -4.28
CA VAL A 67 7.45 -16.29 -5.59
C VAL A 67 7.72 -14.78 -5.64
N GLY A 68 7.40 -14.03 -4.59
CA GLY A 68 7.75 -12.62 -4.47
C GLY A 68 6.67 -11.63 -4.88
N LYS A 69 5.41 -12.04 -5.11
CA LYS A 69 4.30 -11.16 -5.51
C LYS A 69 4.17 -9.91 -4.63
N THR A 70 3.93 -10.13 -3.36
CA THR A 70 3.75 -9.03 -2.38
C THR A 70 5.04 -8.22 -2.18
N GLU A 71 6.23 -8.82 -2.34
CA GLU A 71 7.51 -8.09 -2.29
C GLU A 71 7.61 -7.11 -3.46
N LEU A 72 7.26 -7.52 -4.68
CA LEU A 72 7.29 -6.65 -5.85
C LEU A 72 6.26 -5.51 -5.73
N ALA A 73 5.05 -5.81 -5.26
CA ALA A 73 4.03 -4.80 -5.04
C ALA A 73 4.48 -3.74 -4.02
N CYS A 74 5.04 -4.17 -2.89
CA CYS A 74 5.58 -3.28 -1.85
C CYS A 74 6.79 -2.48 -2.35
N TRP A 75 7.67 -3.10 -3.13
CA TRP A 75 8.80 -2.43 -3.74
C TRP A 75 8.33 -1.32 -4.68
N TRP A 76 7.39 -1.61 -5.59
CA TRP A 76 6.87 -0.64 -6.53
C TRP A 76 6.18 0.54 -5.84
N ALA A 77 5.29 0.26 -4.89
CA ALA A 77 4.64 1.28 -4.09
C ALA A 77 5.66 2.17 -3.35
N SER A 78 6.70 1.56 -2.78
CA SER A 78 7.77 2.29 -2.10
C SER A 78 8.58 3.16 -3.05
N LYS A 79 8.84 2.70 -4.28
CA LYS A 79 9.52 3.45 -5.33
C LYS A 79 8.71 4.71 -5.70
N LEU A 80 7.42 4.54 -6.00
CA LEU A 80 6.54 5.67 -6.34
C LEU A 80 6.41 6.67 -5.18
N TRP A 81 6.35 6.18 -3.95
CA TRP A 81 6.35 7.03 -2.75
C TRP A 81 7.62 7.86 -2.63
N LEU A 82 8.79 7.23 -2.75
CA LEU A 82 10.09 7.90 -2.67
C LEU A 82 10.32 8.88 -3.84
N GLU A 83 9.76 8.60 -5.01
CA GLU A 83 9.75 9.51 -6.16
C GLU A 83 8.75 10.67 -5.99
N GLY A 84 7.89 10.65 -4.97
CA GLY A 84 6.86 11.65 -4.74
C GLY A 84 5.70 11.58 -5.74
N LYS A 85 5.56 10.46 -6.46
CA LYS A 85 4.48 10.22 -7.43
C LYS A 85 3.16 9.87 -6.76
N ILE A 86 3.23 9.21 -5.62
CA ILE A 86 2.08 8.90 -4.76
C ILE A 86 2.31 9.42 -3.34
N ASP A 87 1.26 9.63 -2.60
CA ASP A 87 1.27 10.03 -1.20
C ASP A 87 0.35 9.15 -0.33
N THR A 88 -0.30 8.15 -0.96
CA THR A 88 -1.17 7.21 -0.27
C THR A 88 -0.89 5.78 -0.71
N ILE A 89 -0.68 4.89 0.27
CA ILE A 89 -0.60 3.44 0.07
C ILE A 89 -1.72 2.81 0.89
N VAL A 90 -2.68 2.19 0.21
CA VAL A 90 -3.75 1.45 0.84
C VAL A 90 -3.39 -0.03 0.86
N ILE A 91 -3.43 -0.63 2.03
CA ILE A 91 -3.26 -2.07 2.20
C ILE A 91 -4.65 -2.66 2.46
N THR A 92 -5.06 -3.59 1.63
CA THR A 92 -6.34 -4.29 1.81
C THR A 92 -6.18 -5.80 1.73
N ARG A 93 -7.04 -6.48 2.43
CA ARG A 93 -7.07 -7.94 2.47
C ARG A 93 -8.48 -8.40 2.80
N PRO A 94 -8.99 -9.49 2.20
CA PRO A 94 -10.23 -10.11 2.62
C PRO A 94 -10.11 -10.60 4.08
N HIS A 95 -11.15 -10.34 4.86
CA HIS A 95 -11.30 -11.09 6.10
C HIS A 95 -11.52 -12.56 5.71
N LYS A 96 -10.56 -13.43 5.99
CA LYS A 96 -10.94 -14.85 6.11
C LYS A 96 -12.04 -14.87 7.16
N HIS A 97 -13.12 -15.58 6.90
CA HIS A 97 -14.02 -16.02 7.96
C HIS A 97 -13.17 -16.85 8.94
N LEU A 98 -12.46 -16.15 9.82
CA LEU A 98 -11.95 -16.71 11.06
C LEU A 98 -13.24 -17.02 11.80
N GLY A 99 -13.56 -18.31 11.93
CA GLY A 99 -14.84 -18.79 12.42
C GLY A 99 -15.36 -17.96 13.60
N ASP A 100 -16.58 -18.16 14.05
CA ASP A 100 -17.36 -17.37 15.01
C ASP A 100 -16.61 -16.85 16.27
N ASP A 101 -15.37 -17.29 16.50
CA ASP A 101 -14.52 -16.92 17.62
C ASP A 101 -13.94 -15.50 17.61
N TYR A 102 -13.91 -14.80 16.46
CA TYR A 102 -13.32 -13.45 16.39
C TYR A 102 -14.32 -12.31 16.63
N GLY A 103 -15.61 -12.60 16.77
CA GLY A 103 -16.65 -11.61 17.10
C GLY A 103 -16.46 -10.91 18.45
N ALA A 104 -15.65 -11.48 19.34
CA ALA A 104 -15.39 -10.95 20.67
C ALA A 104 -14.09 -10.13 20.80
N VAL A 105 -13.25 -10.02 19.76
CA VAL A 105 -12.01 -9.25 19.82
C VAL A 105 -12.37 -7.76 19.77
N LYS A 106 -12.05 -7.05 20.86
CA LYS A 106 -12.20 -5.57 20.95
C LYS A 106 -11.24 -4.90 19.97
N GLY A 107 -11.67 -3.84 19.33
CA GLY A 107 -10.88 -3.04 18.41
C GLY A 107 -11.61 -2.78 17.10
N SER A 108 -11.09 -1.84 16.33
CA SER A 108 -11.60 -1.55 15.00
C SER A 108 -11.27 -2.68 14.01
N ASP A 109 -11.92 -2.68 12.86
CA ASP A 109 -11.67 -3.71 11.85
C ASP A 109 -10.24 -3.61 11.26
N ALA A 110 -9.65 -2.40 11.21
CA ALA A 110 -8.26 -2.22 10.82
C ALA A 110 -7.29 -2.80 11.86
N GLU A 111 -7.57 -2.62 13.16
CA GLU A 111 -6.80 -3.25 14.24
C GLU A 111 -6.87 -4.76 14.18
N LYS A 112 -8.03 -5.33 13.86
CA LYS A 112 -8.19 -6.78 13.68
C LYS A 112 -7.43 -7.31 12.46
N LEU A 113 -7.30 -6.51 11.39
CA LEU A 113 -6.53 -6.88 10.20
C LEU A 113 -5.01 -6.70 10.37
N LEU A 114 -4.56 -5.86 11.29
CA LEU A 114 -3.15 -5.52 11.46
C LEU A 114 -2.24 -6.75 11.55
N PRO A 115 -2.52 -7.80 12.35
CA PRO A 115 -1.65 -8.98 12.42
C PRO A 115 -1.45 -9.66 11.06
N PHE A 116 -2.48 -9.66 10.22
CA PHE A 116 -2.44 -10.28 8.89
C PHE A 116 -1.73 -9.39 7.84
N CYS A 117 -1.65 -8.09 8.07
CA CYS A 117 -0.94 -7.14 7.22
C CYS A 117 0.51 -6.92 7.62
N MET A 118 0.98 -7.52 8.72
CA MET A 118 2.35 -7.33 9.23
C MET A 118 3.42 -7.69 8.19
N SER A 119 3.20 -8.72 7.38
CA SER A 119 4.16 -9.10 6.33
C SER A 119 4.34 -8.00 5.28
N ILE A 120 3.27 -7.31 4.91
CA ILE A 120 3.28 -6.17 3.98
C ILE A 120 3.99 -4.98 4.63
N LEU A 121 3.63 -4.65 5.87
CA LEU A 121 4.26 -3.55 6.61
C LEU A 121 5.77 -3.77 6.79
N MET A 122 6.20 -5.01 7.03
CA MET A 122 7.63 -5.36 7.11
C MET A 122 8.36 -5.16 5.78
N LYS A 123 7.73 -5.48 4.63
CA LYS A 123 8.27 -5.23 3.31
C LYS A 123 8.34 -3.74 3.00
N LEU A 124 7.27 -2.99 3.27
CA LEU A 124 7.28 -1.52 3.15
C LEU A 124 8.37 -0.89 4.03
N ARG A 125 8.51 -1.36 5.28
CA ARG A 125 9.59 -0.91 6.18
C ARG A 125 10.98 -1.15 5.60
N LYS A 126 11.20 -2.30 4.97
CA LYS A 126 12.48 -2.64 4.32
C LYS A 126 12.84 -1.61 3.24
N HIS A 127 11.89 -1.19 2.43
CA HIS A 127 12.10 -0.26 1.32
C HIS A 127 12.05 1.21 1.76
N LEU A 128 11.02 1.63 2.48
CA LEU A 128 10.84 3.02 2.91
C LEU A 128 11.70 3.41 4.12
N GLY A 129 12.09 2.44 4.94
CA GLY A 129 12.74 2.67 6.23
C GLY A 129 11.79 2.86 7.39
N VAL A 130 12.31 2.66 8.61
CA VAL A 130 11.53 2.70 9.87
C VAL A 130 10.89 4.06 10.08
N GLY A 131 11.65 5.15 9.87
CA GLY A 131 11.19 6.52 10.11
C GLY A 131 10.04 6.90 9.19
N THR A 132 10.16 6.63 7.89
CA THR A 132 9.10 6.92 6.91
C THR A 132 7.84 6.14 7.24
N LEU A 133 7.96 4.82 7.48
CA LEU A 133 6.79 4.02 7.82
C LEU A 133 6.13 4.52 9.11
N ARG A 134 6.89 4.73 10.19
CA ARG A 134 6.36 5.17 11.48
C ARG A 134 5.61 6.51 11.40
N ASN A 135 6.13 7.45 10.62
CA ASN A 135 5.57 8.79 10.51
C ASN A 135 4.33 8.86 9.61
N ASN A 136 4.17 7.90 8.69
CA ASN A 136 3.10 7.92 7.69
C ASN A 136 2.10 6.77 7.85
N PHE A 137 2.37 5.78 8.69
CA PHE A 137 1.42 4.72 8.98
C PHE A 137 0.33 5.23 9.91
N LYS A 138 -0.91 5.09 9.49
CA LYS A 138 -2.10 5.52 10.22
C LYS A 138 -3.00 4.32 10.47
N MET A 139 -3.34 4.10 11.73
CA MET A 139 -4.39 3.16 12.12
C MET A 139 -5.66 3.92 12.46
N ASP A 140 -6.79 3.42 11.97
CA ASP A 140 -8.13 3.85 12.37
C ASP A 140 -8.54 5.30 12.14
N ARG A 141 -8.10 5.90 11.05
CA ARG A 141 -8.64 7.19 10.67
C ARG A 141 -9.40 7.10 9.35
N LEU A 142 -10.54 6.37 9.36
CA LEU A 142 -11.51 6.46 8.27
C LEU A 142 -11.92 7.92 8.05
N ASP A 143 -12.01 8.72 9.11
CA ASP A 143 -12.28 10.16 9.02
C ASP A 143 -11.18 10.92 8.25
N ASP A 144 -9.92 10.47 8.33
CA ASP A 144 -8.81 11.04 7.55
C ASP A 144 -8.80 10.57 6.08
N LEU A 145 -9.55 9.52 5.73
CA LEU A 145 -9.70 9.06 4.34
C LEU A 145 -10.72 9.89 3.56
N PHE A 146 -11.59 10.63 4.25
CA PHE A 146 -12.55 11.56 3.65
C PHE A 146 -11.99 12.99 3.49
N GLY A 147 -10.80 13.27 4.00
CA GLY A 147 -10.04 14.50 3.81
C GLY A 147 -8.70 14.17 3.14
N ASP A 148 -7.85 15.15 2.91
CA ASP A 148 -6.50 15.04 2.29
C ASP A 148 -5.51 14.10 3.01
N ALA A 149 -5.97 12.98 3.55
CA ALA A 149 -5.21 12.08 4.40
C ALA A 149 -4.22 11.24 3.59
N LYS A 150 -3.04 11.81 3.46
CA LYS A 150 -1.86 11.14 2.89
C LYS A 150 -1.27 10.18 3.90
N GLY A 151 -0.87 9.00 3.45
CA GLY A 151 -0.23 8.05 4.35
C GLY A 151 -0.31 6.59 3.90
N ILE A 152 0.06 5.72 4.82
CA ILE A 152 -0.02 4.27 4.65
C ILE A 152 -1.13 3.78 5.57
N VAL A 153 -2.19 3.21 4.99
CA VAL A 153 -3.41 2.85 5.72
C VAL A 153 -3.81 1.40 5.45
N ILE A 154 -4.42 0.76 6.44
CA ILE A 154 -5.05 -0.56 6.28
C ILE A 154 -6.56 -0.34 6.19
N VAL A 155 -7.16 -0.78 5.09
CA VAL A 155 -8.61 -0.70 4.85
C VAL A 155 -9.15 -2.10 4.58
N PRO A 156 -10.07 -2.61 5.41
CA PRO A 156 -10.78 -3.86 5.12
C PRO A 156 -11.44 -3.80 3.74
N ILE A 157 -11.37 -4.88 2.96
CA ILE A 157 -11.92 -4.91 1.61
C ILE A 157 -13.43 -4.61 1.61
N GLU A 158 -14.12 -4.95 2.68
CA GLU A 158 -15.54 -4.71 2.89
C GLU A 158 -15.89 -3.21 3.02
N LYS A 159 -14.94 -2.40 3.49
CA LYS A 159 -15.11 -0.94 3.71
C LYS A 159 -14.70 -0.10 2.51
N ILE A 160 -14.05 -0.69 1.53
CA ILE A 160 -13.59 0.02 0.32
C ILE A 160 -14.76 0.59 -0.50
N GLN A 161 -15.95 -0.01 -0.40
CA GLN A 161 -17.12 0.38 -1.20
C GLN A 161 -17.56 1.86 -1.01
N GLY A 162 -17.26 2.47 0.11
CA GLY A 162 -17.60 3.87 0.42
C GLY A 162 -16.53 4.90 0.03
N LEU A 163 -15.40 4.48 -0.55
CA LEU A 163 -14.25 5.32 -0.78
C LEU A 163 -13.96 5.46 -2.29
N SER A 164 -13.30 6.55 -2.69
CA SER A 164 -12.72 6.74 -4.02
C SER A 164 -11.22 6.99 -3.87
N TYR A 165 -10.43 6.52 -4.83
CA TYR A 165 -8.97 6.59 -4.77
C TYR A 165 -8.42 7.26 -6.03
N ASP A 166 -7.71 8.35 -5.83
CA ASP A 166 -7.15 9.22 -6.86
C ASP A 166 -5.84 8.68 -7.48
N SER A 167 -5.32 9.43 -8.45
CA SER A 167 -4.07 9.12 -9.16
C SER A 167 -2.81 9.12 -8.29
N ARG A 168 -2.89 9.64 -7.05
CA ARG A 168 -1.78 9.63 -6.10
C ARG A 168 -1.84 8.48 -5.11
N THR A 169 -2.72 7.52 -5.38
CA THR A 169 -2.96 6.36 -4.53
C THR A 169 -2.56 5.07 -5.23
N ILE A 170 -1.90 4.18 -4.49
CA ILE A 170 -1.69 2.79 -4.86
C ILE A 170 -2.37 1.87 -3.83
N ILE A 171 -3.09 0.88 -4.32
CA ILE A 171 -3.78 -0.10 -3.49
C ILE A 171 -3.08 -1.44 -3.64
N ILE A 172 -2.66 -2.04 -2.53
CA ILE A 172 -2.09 -3.38 -2.46
C ILE A 172 -3.13 -4.31 -1.83
N GLY A 173 -3.72 -5.18 -2.64
CA GLY A 173 -4.62 -6.24 -2.19
C GLY A 173 -3.86 -7.56 -2.07
N ASP A 174 -3.85 -8.15 -0.89
CA ASP A 174 -3.17 -9.42 -0.63
C ASP A 174 -4.18 -10.53 -0.32
N GLU A 175 -3.84 -11.79 -0.62
CA GLU A 175 -4.70 -12.96 -0.43
C GLU A 175 -6.05 -12.88 -1.17
N ILE A 176 -6.06 -12.30 -2.36
CA ILE A 176 -7.29 -12.00 -3.12
C ILE A 176 -8.05 -13.28 -3.56
N GLN A 177 -7.43 -14.45 -3.54
CA GLN A 177 -8.13 -15.73 -3.71
C GLN A 177 -9.15 -16.00 -2.57
N SER A 178 -9.05 -15.27 -1.45
CA SER A 178 -10.03 -15.33 -0.35
C SER A 178 -11.15 -14.27 -0.48
N ALA A 179 -11.11 -13.42 -1.51
CA ALA A 179 -12.14 -12.44 -1.79
C ALA A 179 -13.26 -13.04 -2.64
N SER A 180 -14.49 -12.59 -2.40
CA SER A 180 -15.62 -12.88 -3.26
C SER A 180 -15.57 -12.05 -4.55
N VAL A 181 -16.32 -12.47 -5.57
CA VAL A 181 -16.49 -11.72 -6.82
C VAL A 181 -17.05 -10.31 -6.56
N SER A 182 -18.00 -10.16 -5.64
CA SER A 182 -18.56 -8.85 -5.29
C SER A 182 -17.53 -7.90 -4.66
N GLN A 183 -16.66 -8.42 -3.81
CA GLN A 183 -15.59 -7.62 -3.17
C GLN A 183 -14.59 -7.11 -4.20
N VAL A 184 -14.12 -7.94 -5.13
CA VAL A 184 -13.15 -7.48 -6.15
C VAL A 184 -13.78 -6.53 -7.17
N LYS A 185 -15.06 -6.72 -7.52
CA LYS A 185 -15.81 -5.75 -8.34
C LYS A 185 -15.91 -4.40 -7.65
N ALA A 186 -16.27 -4.40 -6.36
CA ALA A 186 -16.35 -3.19 -5.58
C ALA A 186 -14.99 -2.47 -5.52
N LEU A 187 -13.89 -3.19 -5.31
CA LEU A 187 -12.55 -2.65 -5.28
C LEU A 187 -12.17 -2.02 -6.64
N ALA A 188 -12.38 -2.73 -7.75
CA ALA A 188 -12.04 -2.24 -9.08
C ALA A 188 -12.83 -0.99 -9.49
N THR A 189 -14.09 -0.86 -9.04
CA THR A 189 -14.95 0.29 -9.37
C THR A 189 -14.69 1.54 -8.54
N ARG A 190 -13.76 1.50 -7.57
CA ARG A 190 -13.38 2.65 -6.71
C ARG A 190 -12.10 3.34 -7.14
N MET A 191 -11.44 2.83 -8.15
CA MET A 191 -10.26 3.46 -8.72
C MET A 191 -10.67 4.58 -9.67
N GLU A 192 -10.16 5.77 -9.42
CA GLU A 192 -10.18 6.86 -10.38
C GLU A 192 -9.03 6.72 -11.37
N GLU A 193 -9.07 7.48 -12.45
CA GLU A 193 -8.01 7.48 -13.45
C GLU A 193 -6.64 7.79 -12.80
N GLY A 194 -5.66 6.94 -13.08
CA GLY A 194 -4.30 7.06 -12.53
C GLY A 194 -4.07 6.37 -11.18
N CYS A 195 -5.10 5.94 -10.45
CA CYS A 195 -4.94 5.06 -9.30
C CYS A 195 -4.43 3.69 -9.75
N GLN A 196 -3.49 3.09 -9.02
CA GLN A 196 -3.02 1.72 -9.29
C GLN A 196 -3.54 0.71 -8.28
N LEU A 197 -3.96 -0.45 -8.80
CA LEU A 197 -4.43 -1.60 -8.00
C LEU A 197 -3.56 -2.82 -8.27
N LEU A 198 -2.82 -3.24 -7.27
CA LEU A 198 -1.92 -4.37 -7.29
C LEU A 198 -2.53 -5.51 -6.46
N LEU A 199 -2.98 -6.56 -7.11
CA LEU A 199 -3.65 -7.69 -6.47
C LEU A 199 -2.74 -8.91 -6.45
N CYS A 200 -2.51 -9.45 -5.26
CA CYS A 200 -1.66 -10.62 -5.04
C CYS A 200 -2.52 -11.77 -4.51
N GLY A 201 -2.32 -12.98 -5.06
CA GLY A 201 -3.03 -14.15 -4.59
C GLY A 201 -2.42 -15.47 -5.07
N ASP A 202 -2.92 -16.56 -4.48
CA ASP A 202 -2.57 -17.93 -4.85
C ASP A 202 -3.87 -18.74 -5.02
N LYS A 203 -4.23 -19.05 -6.25
CA LYS A 203 -5.46 -19.80 -6.56
C LYS A 203 -5.57 -21.13 -5.81
N LEU A 204 -4.43 -21.80 -5.61
CA LEU A 204 -4.39 -23.12 -4.95
C LEU A 204 -4.71 -23.02 -3.46
N GLN A 205 -4.67 -21.82 -2.88
CA GLN A 205 -4.97 -21.59 -1.45
C GLN A 205 -6.39 -21.04 -1.21
N SER A 206 -7.25 -21.04 -2.22
CA SER A 206 -8.63 -20.61 -2.05
C SER A 206 -9.43 -21.60 -1.20
N ALA A 207 -10.16 -21.08 -0.21
CA ALA A 207 -11.13 -21.83 0.55
C ALA A 207 -12.58 -21.58 0.07
N ILE A 208 -12.76 -20.74 -0.97
CA ILE A 208 -14.07 -20.40 -1.52
C ILE A 208 -14.52 -21.55 -2.45
N SER A 209 -15.72 -22.04 -2.23
CA SER A 209 -16.37 -22.98 -3.16
C SER A 209 -16.88 -22.19 -4.39
N GLY A 210 -16.47 -22.61 -5.59
CA GLY A 210 -16.80 -21.92 -6.84
C GLY A 210 -15.75 -20.87 -7.24
N ILE A 211 -16.14 -19.96 -8.12
CA ILE A 211 -15.25 -18.91 -8.64
C ILE A 211 -14.99 -17.88 -7.55
N ASN A 212 -13.73 -17.72 -7.16
CA ASN A 212 -13.30 -16.67 -6.24
C ASN A 212 -12.99 -15.35 -6.99
N GLY A 213 -12.69 -14.28 -6.24
CA GLY A 213 -12.43 -12.97 -6.81
C GLY A 213 -11.21 -12.93 -7.73
N LEU A 214 -10.15 -13.67 -7.41
CA LEU A 214 -8.95 -13.74 -8.23
C LEU A 214 -9.21 -14.41 -9.58
N GLU A 215 -9.85 -15.57 -9.57
CA GLU A 215 -10.24 -16.30 -10.79
C GLU A 215 -11.19 -15.50 -11.67
N TYR A 216 -12.16 -14.80 -11.05
CA TYR A 216 -13.08 -13.93 -11.77
C TYR A 216 -12.31 -12.81 -12.52
N LEU A 217 -11.40 -12.12 -11.85
CA LEU A 217 -10.63 -11.04 -12.46
C LEU A 217 -9.75 -11.54 -13.61
N GLU A 218 -9.12 -12.69 -13.47
CA GLU A 218 -8.34 -13.29 -14.55
C GLU A 218 -9.21 -13.62 -15.77
N GLN A 219 -10.40 -14.17 -15.55
CA GLN A 219 -11.34 -14.45 -16.65
C GLN A 219 -11.82 -13.15 -17.35
N VAL A 220 -12.02 -12.07 -16.60
CA VAL A 220 -12.37 -10.77 -17.18
C VAL A 220 -11.22 -10.20 -18.01
N LEU A 221 -9.98 -10.25 -17.51
CA LEU A 221 -8.81 -9.74 -18.24
C LEU A 221 -8.51 -10.56 -19.51
N VAL A 222 -8.75 -11.87 -19.50
CA VAL A 222 -8.61 -12.70 -20.71
C VAL A 222 -9.63 -12.30 -21.78
N LYS A 223 -10.85 -11.93 -21.39
CA LYS A 223 -11.91 -11.48 -22.30
C LYS A 223 -11.75 -10.04 -22.77
N HIS A 224 -11.09 -9.20 -21.97
CA HIS A 224 -10.90 -7.76 -22.23
C HIS A 224 -9.45 -7.37 -21.95
N PRO A 225 -8.51 -7.69 -22.88
CA PRO A 225 -7.06 -7.54 -22.66
C PRO A 225 -6.52 -6.10 -22.78
N HIS A 226 -7.37 -5.06 -22.66
CA HIS A 226 -6.97 -3.64 -22.86
C HIS A 226 -6.57 -2.93 -21.59
#